data_40f457b268c4d7b33d75dcf5dff88298
#
_entry.id   40f457b268c4d7b33d75dcf5dff88298
#
_cell.length_a   1.000
_cell.length_b   1.000
_cell.length_c   1.000
_cell.angle_alpha   90.00
_cell.angle_beta   90.00
_cell.angle_gamma   90.00
#
_symmetry.space_group_name_H-M   'P 1'
#
loop_
_entity.id
_entity.type
_entity.pdbx_description
1 polymer ?
#
loop_
_entity_poly.entity_id
_entity_poly.type
_entity_poly.pdbx_seq_one_letter_code
_entity_poly.pdbx_strand_id
1 'polypeptide(L)'
;MVGGSHKPLTDRRVLVVEDEYFIADEIRLGLVDLGAEVLGPFADVQQASAFLRTGTPIDAALLDINLRSEMVFPLARALRSRGIPVVFTTGYGKGAIGPEFRNIELWQKPLDLKRALPRLARLVRQGVKNGR
;
A
#
# COMPACT_ATOMS: atom_id res chain seq x y z
N MET A 1 29.43 -1.59 10.72
CA MET A 1 28.66 -1.41 10.77
C MET A 1 27.96 -1.11 9.84
N VAL A 2 27.66 -1.39 9.71
CA VAL A 2 26.92 -1.17 8.70
C VAL A 2 25.71 -0.43 8.95
N GLY A 3 25.70 0.37 9.91
CA GLY A 3 24.54 1.16 10.23
C GLY A 3 24.02 1.96 9.08
N GLY A 4 24.89 2.36 8.18
CA GLY A 4 24.48 3.13 7.03
C GLY A 4 23.63 2.40 6.02
N SER A 5 23.52 1.07 6.13
CA SER A 5 22.74 0.32 5.17
C SER A 5 21.29 0.17 5.56
N HIS A 6 20.88 0.63 6.73
CA HIS A 6 19.51 0.48 7.18
C HIS A 6 18.61 1.50 6.48
N LYS A 7 17.60 1.00 5.77
CA LYS A 7 16.69 1.85 4.99
C LYS A 7 15.34 1.97 5.67
N PRO A 8 14.55 3.00 5.29
CA PRO A 8 13.28 3.29 5.98
C PRO A 8 12.28 2.15 6.05
N LEU A 9 12.26 1.27 5.04
CA LEU A 9 11.31 0.16 4.99
C LEU A 9 12.00 -1.20 5.07
N THR A 10 13.21 -1.25 5.61
CA THR A 10 13.92 -2.52 5.79
C THR A 10 13.07 -3.47 6.63
N ASP A 11 12.94 -4.71 6.14
CA ASP A 11 12.16 -5.77 6.77
C ASP A 11 10.66 -5.50 6.83
N ARG A 12 10.16 -4.54 6.04
CA ARG A 12 8.73 -4.29 5.94
C ARG A 12 8.17 -4.89 4.67
N ARG A 13 6.97 -5.45 4.78
CA ARG A 13 6.27 -6.07 3.66
C ARG A 13 5.12 -5.20 3.24
N VAL A 14 5.13 -4.76 1.99
CA VAL A 14 4.13 -3.83 1.47
C VAL A 14 3.35 -4.49 0.34
N LEU A 15 2.05 -4.63 0.54
CA LEU A 15 1.13 -5.16 -0.47
C LEU A 15 0.81 -4.05 -1.46
N VAL A 16 0.89 -4.36 -2.76
CA VAL A 16 0.57 -3.39 -3.81
C VAL A 16 -0.49 -3.98 -4.73
N VAL A 17 -1.58 -3.24 -4.93
CA VAL A 17 -2.64 -3.61 -5.88
C VAL A 17 -2.81 -2.47 -6.85
N GLU A 18 -2.43 -2.71 -8.12
CA GLU A 18 -2.41 -1.70 -9.16
C GLU A 18 -2.44 -2.40 -10.51
N ASP A 19 -3.41 -2.07 -11.36
CA ASP A 19 -3.55 -2.76 -12.65
C ASP A 19 -2.81 -2.09 -13.81
N GLU A 20 -2.29 -0.87 -13.64
CA GLU A 20 -1.50 -0.22 -14.66
C GLU A 20 -0.03 -0.61 -14.51
N TYR A 21 0.48 -1.35 -15.50
CA TYR A 21 1.79 -1.96 -15.41
C TYR A 21 2.90 -0.98 -15.05
N PHE A 22 2.94 0.16 -15.75
CA PHE A 22 4.05 1.10 -15.51
C PHE A 22 3.99 1.75 -14.13
N ILE A 23 2.78 2.03 -13.66
CA ILE A 23 2.61 2.60 -12.32
C ILE A 23 2.98 1.55 -11.26
N ALA A 24 2.50 0.33 -11.45
CA ALA A 24 2.83 -0.76 -10.53
C ALA A 24 4.33 -0.97 -10.43
N ASP A 25 5.02 -0.93 -11.58
CA ASP A 25 6.46 -1.15 -11.59
C ASP A 25 7.22 0.01 -10.93
N GLU A 26 6.79 1.25 -11.16
CA GLU A 26 7.39 2.40 -10.49
C GLU A 26 7.25 2.29 -8.97
N ILE A 27 6.07 1.92 -8.50
CA ILE A 27 5.83 1.74 -7.07
C ILE A 27 6.73 0.64 -6.53
N ARG A 28 6.79 -0.48 -7.22
CA ARG A 28 7.62 -1.60 -6.80
C ARG A 28 9.08 -1.20 -6.66
N LEU A 29 9.60 -0.54 -7.69
CA LEU A 29 11.01 -0.12 -7.68
C LEU A 29 11.30 0.86 -6.55
N GLY A 30 10.39 1.81 -6.33
CA GLY A 30 10.57 2.77 -5.25
C GLY A 30 10.56 2.12 -3.88
N LEU A 31 9.68 1.14 -3.68
CA LEU A 31 9.60 0.43 -2.41
C LEU A 31 10.84 -0.41 -2.17
N VAL A 32 11.30 -1.13 -3.19
CA VAL A 32 12.52 -1.93 -3.09
C VAL A 32 13.71 -1.04 -2.76
N ASP A 33 13.76 0.14 -3.37
CA ASP A 33 14.84 1.09 -3.10
C ASP A 33 14.86 1.54 -1.64
N LEU A 34 13.72 1.56 -0.97
CA LEU A 34 13.63 1.89 0.44
C LEU A 34 13.79 0.68 1.36
N GLY A 35 14.07 -0.48 0.81
CA GLY A 35 14.34 -1.68 1.58
C GLY A 35 13.15 -2.59 1.81
N ALA A 36 12.00 -2.28 1.23
CA ALA A 36 10.79 -3.08 1.43
C ALA A 36 10.81 -4.37 0.63
N GLU A 37 10.13 -5.37 1.16
CA GLU A 37 9.72 -6.53 0.39
C GLU A 37 8.35 -6.22 -0.20
N VAL A 38 8.21 -6.32 -1.52
CA VAL A 38 6.95 -6.00 -2.20
C VAL A 38 6.15 -7.27 -2.40
N LEU A 39 4.89 -7.24 -1.94
CA LEU A 39 3.96 -8.35 -2.12
C LEU A 39 3.07 -7.99 -3.31
N GLY A 40 3.29 -8.67 -4.42
CA GLY A 40 2.70 -8.32 -5.70
C GLY A 40 3.72 -7.61 -6.59
N PRO A 41 3.36 -6.59 -7.36
CA PRO A 41 2.03 -5.96 -7.43
C PRO A 41 0.98 -6.91 -8.01
N PHE A 42 -0.22 -6.87 -7.44
CA PHE A 42 -1.34 -7.64 -7.96
C PHE A 42 -2.20 -6.75 -8.85
N ALA A 43 -2.61 -7.29 -9.99
CA ALA A 43 -3.40 -6.51 -10.95
C ALA A 43 -4.90 -6.52 -10.64
N ASP A 44 -5.35 -7.40 -9.76
CA ASP A 44 -6.76 -7.46 -9.42
C ASP A 44 -6.97 -7.82 -7.95
N VAL A 45 -8.20 -7.55 -7.50
CA VAL A 45 -8.57 -7.75 -6.10
C VAL A 45 -8.60 -9.22 -5.73
N GLN A 46 -8.99 -10.09 -6.67
CA GLN A 46 -9.09 -11.52 -6.38
C GLN A 46 -7.74 -12.11 -6.03
N GLN A 47 -6.71 -11.77 -6.79
CA GLN A 47 -5.36 -12.26 -6.51
C GLN A 47 -4.85 -11.73 -5.17
N ALA A 48 -5.08 -10.45 -4.91
CA ALA A 48 -4.66 -9.84 -3.66
C ALA A 48 -5.39 -10.46 -2.48
N SER A 49 -6.69 -10.71 -2.62
CA SER A 49 -7.48 -11.35 -1.56
C SER A 49 -7.02 -12.77 -1.29
N ALA A 50 -6.69 -13.51 -2.34
CA ALA A 50 -6.16 -14.86 -2.18
C ALA A 50 -4.83 -14.81 -1.40
N PHE A 51 -3.98 -13.85 -1.72
CA PHE A 51 -2.72 -13.68 -1.00
C PHE A 51 -2.97 -13.35 0.47
N LEU A 52 -3.94 -12.49 0.75
CA LEU A 52 -4.28 -12.13 2.13
C LEU A 52 -4.68 -13.37 2.94
N ARG A 53 -5.35 -14.32 2.32
CA ARG A 53 -5.78 -15.55 2.99
C ARG A 53 -4.63 -16.48 3.37
N THR A 54 -3.44 -16.28 2.79
CA THR A 54 -2.29 -17.11 3.17
C THR A 54 -1.78 -16.83 4.58
N GLY A 55 -2.18 -15.70 5.16
CA GLY A 55 -1.70 -15.32 6.48
C GLY A 55 -0.31 -14.72 6.49
N THR A 56 0.28 -14.49 5.31
CA THR A 56 1.59 -13.86 5.23
C THR A 56 1.54 -12.48 5.89
N PRO A 57 2.50 -12.14 6.74
CA PRO A 57 2.50 -10.82 7.38
C PRO A 57 2.59 -9.67 6.39
N ILE A 58 1.80 -8.63 6.61
CA ILE A 58 1.75 -7.43 5.78
C ILE A 58 1.86 -6.23 6.69
N ASP A 59 2.79 -5.32 6.39
CA ASP A 59 3.00 -4.14 7.22
C ASP A 59 2.26 -2.90 6.71
N ALA A 60 1.95 -2.86 5.43
CA ALA A 60 1.20 -1.76 4.83
C ALA A 60 0.66 -2.20 3.47
N ALA A 61 -0.32 -1.46 2.96
CA ALA A 61 -0.89 -1.75 1.65
C ALA A 61 -1.14 -0.48 0.86
N LEU A 62 -0.80 -0.52 -0.43
CA LEU A 62 -1.12 0.53 -1.39
C LEU A 62 -2.15 -0.03 -2.36
N LEU A 63 -3.33 0.56 -2.38
CA LEU A 63 -4.46 0.05 -3.15
C LEU A 63 -4.97 1.10 -4.11
N ASP A 64 -4.99 0.77 -5.40
CA ASP A 64 -5.59 1.62 -6.43
C ASP A 64 -7.11 1.50 -6.33
N ILE A 65 -7.81 2.63 -6.16
CA ILE A 65 -9.27 2.60 -6.09
C ILE A 65 -9.92 2.59 -7.47
N ASN A 66 -9.14 2.75 -8.53
CA ASN A 66 -9.66 2.82 -9.90
C ASN A 66 -9.38 1.55 -10.70
N LEU A 67 -9.39 0.40 -10.05
CA LEU A 67 -9.23 -0.87 -10.75
C LEU A 67 -10.40 -1.08 -11.71
N ARG A 68 -10.09 -1.60 -12.89
CA ARG A 68 -11.05 -1.65 -14.00
C ARG A 68 -12.29 -2.48 -13.74
N SER A 69 -12.12 -3.58 -13.04
CA SER A 69 -13.19 -4.58 -12.97
C SER A 69 -13.76 -4.78 -11.60
N GLU A 70 -13.18 -4.21 -10.57
CA GLU A 70 -13.58 -4.56 -9.20
C GLU A 70 -13.38 -3.41 -8.24
N MET A 71 -14.23 -3.41 -7.22
CA MET A 71 -14.09 -2.46 -6.12
C MET A 71 -13.06 -2.96 -5.12
N VAL A 72 -12.20 -2.06 -4.70
CA VAL A 72 -11.10 -2.39 -3.78
C VAL A 72 -11.52 -2.34 -2.32
N PHE A 73 -12.71 -1.79 -2.03
CA PHE A 73 -13.09 -1.48 -0.65
C PHE A 73 -13.25 -2.69 0.26
N PRO A 74 -13.79 -3.84 -0.19
CA PRO A 74 -13.82 -5.01 0.70
C PRO A 74 -12.42 -5.47 1.12
N LEU A 75 -11.45 -5.38 0.21
CA LEU A 75 -10.08 -5.71 0.54
C LEU A 75 -9.51 -4.72 1.57
N ALA A 76 -9.81 -3.44 1.38
CA ALA A 76 -9.37 -2.42 2.33
C ALA A 76 -9.94 -2.67 3.72
N ARG A 77 -11.21 -3.07 3.82
CA ARG A 77 -11.82 -3.40 5.10
C ARG A 77 -11.13 -4.58 5.78
N ALA A 78 -10.82 -5.61 5.00
CA ALA A 78 -10.15 -6.79 5.54
C ALA A 78 -8.76 -6.44 6.07
N LEU A 79 -8.02 -5.59 5.35
CA LEU A 79 -6.71 -5.16 5.79
C LEU A 79 -6.80 -4.32 7.07
N ARG A 80 -7.73 -3.38 7.11
CA ARG A 80 -7.91 -2.54 8.28
C ARG A 80 -8.30 -3.35 9.52
N SER A 81 -9.13 -4.37 9.33
CA SER A 81 -9.53 -5.20 10.46
C SER A 81 -8.35 -5.96 11.07
N ARG A 82 -7.27 -6.10 10.33
CA ARG A 82 -6.04 -6.72 10.82
C ARG A 82 -5.03 -5.68 11.33
N GLY A 83 -5.43 -4.42 11.39
CA GLY A 83 -4.54 -3.35 11.85
C GLY A 83 -3.50 -2.92 10.84
N ILE A 84 -3.67 -3.26 9.57
CA ILE A 84 -2.70 -2.94 8.52
C ILE A 84 -3.00 -1.56 7.95
N PRO A 85 -2.05 -0.62 7.98
CA PRO A 85 -2.24 0.70 7.37
C PRO A 85 -2.49 0.57 5.87
N VAL A 86 -3.50 1.31 5.38
CA VAL A 86 -3.88 1.30 3.97
C VAL A 86 -3.72 2.71 3.41
N VAL A 87 -3.12 2.80 2.23
CA VAL A 87 -3.08 4.03 1.44
C VAL A 87 -3.80 3.75 0.14
N PHE A 88 -4.71 4.65 -0.24
CA PHE A 88 -5.36 4.57 -1.55
C PHE A 88 -4.61 5.43 -2.56
N THR A 89 -4.53 4.94 -3.81
CA THR A 89 -4.10 5.78 -4.93
C THR A 89 -5.28 5.96 -5.87
N THR A 90 -5.36 7.11 -6.53
CA THR A 90 -6.49 7.41 -7.42
C THR A 90 -6.04 8.29 -8.58
N GLY A 91 -6.62 8.05 -9.76
CA GLY A 91 -6.47 8.93 -10.92
C GLY A 91 -7.51 10.01 -10.97
N TYR A 92 -8.53 9.93 -10.13
CA TYR A 92 -9.63 10.90 -10.11
C TYR A 92 -9.73 11.54 -8.74
N GLY A 93 -10.67 12.41 -8.55
CA GLY A 93 -10.86 13.08 -7.26
C GLY A 93 -11.42 12.15 -6.19
N LYS A 94 -11.63 12.72 -5.01
CA LYS A 94 -12.06 11.95 -3.84
C LYS A 94 -13.51 11.51 -3.86
N GLY A 95 -14.26 11.89 -4.87
CA GLY A 95 -15.71 11.72 -4.87
C GLY A 95 -16.21 10.28 -4.80
N ALA A 96 -15.37 9.31 -5.15
CA ALA A 96 -15.77 7.91 -5.14
C ALA A 96 -15.57 7.24 -3.80
N ILE A 97 -15.01 7.93 -2.81
CA ILE A 97 -14.66 7.34 -1.52
C ILE A 97 -15.75 7.70 -0.52
N GLY A 98 -16.37 6.68 0.07
CA GLY A 98 -17.40 6.90 1.05
C GLY A 98 -16.85 7.33 2.40
N PRO A 99 -17.74 7.73 3.33
CA PRO A 99 -17.32 8.24 4.64
C PRO A 99 -16.55 7.21 5.48
N GLU A 100 -16.74 5.94 5.20
CA GLU A 100 -16.03 4.86 5.90
C GLU A 100 -14.52 5.02 5.80
N PHE A 101 -14.03 5.55 4.67
CA PHE A 101 -12.60 5.65 4.41
C PHE A 101 -12.11 7.10 4.41
N ARG A 102 -12.87 8.00 5.01
CA ARG A 102 -12.54 9.43 5.02
C ARG A 102 -11.16 9.72 5.60
N ASN A 103 -10.72 8.93 6.56
CA ASN A 103 -9.45 9.16 7.26
C ASN A 103 -8.29 8.38 6.67
N ILE A 104 -8.50 7.65 5.58
CA ILE A 104 -7.42 6.93 4.93
C ILE A 104 -6.61 7.89 4.08
N GLU A 105 -5.30 7.72 4.13
CA GLU A 105 -4.38 8.47 3.29
C GLU A 105 -4.72 8.22 1.82
N LEU A 106 -4.80 9.29 1.03
CA LEU A 106 -5.12 9.20 -0.39
C LEU A 106 -4.06 9.91 -1.20
N TRP A 107 -3.45 9.20 -2.15
CA TRP A 107 -2.45 9.78 -3.05
C TRP A 107 -3.01 9.87 -4.45
N GLN A 108 -2.96 11.07 -5.04
CA GLN A 108 -3.48 11.29 -6.38
C GLN A 108 -2.39 11.06 -7.42
N LYS A 109 -2.76 10.37 -8.49
CA LYS A 109 -1.86 10.16 -9.63
C LYS A 109 -1.75 11.42 -10.47
N PRO A 110 -0.62 11.70 -11.10
CA PRO A 110 0.61 10.91 -11.08
C PRO A 110 1.29 11.00 -9.72
N LEU A 111 1.84 9.86 -9.27
CA LEU A 111 2.41 9.77 -7.93
C LEU A 111 3.80 10.42 -7.90
N ASP A 112 4.03 11.25 -6.91
CA ASP A 112 5.37 11.75 -6.61
C ASP A 112 5.97 10.84 -5.55
N LEU A 113 6.59 9.75 -6.00
CA LEU A 113 7.04 8.71 -5.10
C LEU A 113 8.17 9.17 -4.17
N LYS A 114 8.96 10.13 -4.59
CA LYS A 114 10.00 10.67 -3.71
C LYS A 114 9.42 11.32 -2.47
N ARG A 115 8.22 11.89 -2.58
CA ARG A 115 7.54 12.50 -1.43
C ARG A 115 6.62 11.51 -0.74
N ALA A 116 5.97 10.65 -1.51
CA ALA A 116 4.94 9.76 -0.99
C ALA A 116 5.51 8.60 -0.17
N LEU A 117 6.58 7.97 -0.64
CA LEU A 117 7.08 6.77 0.03
C LEU A 117 7.66 7.03 1.41
N PRO A 118 8.35 8.16 1.68
CA PRO A 118 8.71 8.47 3.07
C PRO A 118 7.51 8.63 3.98
N ARG A 119 6.39 9.10 3.44
CA ARG A 119 5.13 9.18 4.18
C ARG A 119 4.65 7.79 4.59
N LEU A 120 4.74 6.83 3.67
CA LEU A 120 4.39 5.45 3.98
C LEU A 120 5.24 4.90 5.11
N ALA A 121 6.54 5.17 5.10
CA ALA A 121 7.43 4.73 6.16
C ALA A 121 6.99 5.26 7.52
N ARG A 122 6.54 6.52 7.57
CA ARG A 122 6.01 7.08 8.82
C ARG A 122 4.73 6.38 9.27
N LEU A 123 3.83 6.07 8.34
CA LEU A 123 2.59 5.38 8.67
C LEU A 123 2.88 3.99 9.25
N VAL A 124 3.85 3.28 8.70
CA VAL A 124 4.25 1.97 9.21
C VAL A 124 4.78 2.09 10.64
N ARG A 125 5.64 3.08 10.88
CA ARG A 125 6.18 3.29 12.22
C ARG A 125 5.10 3.65 13.23
N GLN A 126 4.13 4.45 12.83
CA GLN A 126 3.00 4.80 13.71
C GLN A 126 2.17 3.57 14.06
N GLY A 127 1.95 2.68 13.10
CA GLY A 127 1.23 1.45 13.35
C GLY A 127 1.93 0.59 14.39
N VAL A 128 3.23 0.44 14.29
CA VAL A 128 4.02 -0.30 15.28
C VAL A 128 3.91 0.36 16.65
N LYS A 129 4.05 1.70 16.68
CA LYS A 129 3.94 2.45 17.94
C LYS A 129 2.59 2.28 18.62
N ASN A 130 1.55 2.10 17.84
CA ASN A 130 0.19 1.98 18.38
C ASN A 130 -0.16 0.55 18.76
N GLY A 131 0.82 -0.32 18.92
CA GLY A 131 0.61 -1.64 19.48
C GLY A 131 0.19 -2.72 18.53
N ARG A 132 0.39 -2.52 17.26
CA ARG A 132 0.08 -3.57 16.30
C ARG A 132 1.07 -4.70 16.35
#